data_e9073d08f4074adda1e1d2a445abeb3b
#
_entry.id   e9073d08f4074adda1e1d2a445abeb3b
#
_cell.length_a   1.000
_cell.length_b   1.000
_cell.length_c   1.000
_cell.angle_alpha   90.00
_cell.angle_beta   90.00
_cell.angle_gamma   90.00
#
_symmetry.space_group_name_H-M   'P 1'
#
loop_
_entity.id
_entity.type
_entity.pdbx_description
1 polymer ?
#
loop_
_entity_poly.entity_id
_entity_poly.type
_entity_poly.pdbx_seq_one_letter_code
_entity_poly.pdbx_strand_id
1 'polypeptide(L)'
;MIILKKIIIVFILIVLISFTCVFYTVSKNNKYTSSIEKIIKEKYSLQEDIKYLNKSNFYYIIETNTLLILLDDNYNEVKKINTSELYNLDKPYEIVYRLNKIMYEKKEVLSTKIIYTYYDIYTGEVIETVNVGG
;
A
#
# COMPACT_ATOMS: atom_id res chain seq x y z
N MET A 1 -3.01 49.51 12.35
CA MET A 1 -2.23 49.18 11.17
C MET A 1 -1.00 48.29 11.44
N ILE A 2 -0.20 48.61 12.45
CA ILE A 2 1.00 47.82 12.81
C ILE A 2 0.60 46.42 13.35
N ILE A 3 -0.46 46.31 14.13
CA ILE A 3 -0.98 45.04 14.68
C ILE A 3 -1.49 44.14 13.57
N LEU A 4 -2.22 44.67 12.59
CA LEU A 4 -2.75 43.92 11.46
C LEU A 4 -1.61 43.34 10.59
N LYS A 5 -0.55 44.16 10.32
CA LYS A 5 0.63 43.69 9.60
C LYS A 5 1.36 42.57 10.34
N LYS A 6 1.49 42.65 11.65
CA LYS A 6 2.09 41.58 12.47
C LYS A 6 1.27 40.29 12.43
N ILE A 7 -0.06 40.39 12.50
CA ILE A 7 -0.96 39.25 12.40
C ILE A 7 -0.84 38.55 11.04
N ILE A 8 -0.78 39.33 9.95
CA ILE A 8 -0.63 38.81 8.60
C ILE A 8 0.72 38.08 8.44
N ILE A 9 1.81 38.65 8.97
CA ILE A 9 3.13 38.03 8.92
C ILE A 9 3.15 36.70 9.69
N VAL A 10 2.56 36.66 10.88
CA VAL A 10 2.45 35.43 11.70
C VAL A 10 1.64 34.37 10.96
N PHE A 11 0.53 34.76 10.35
CA PHE A 11 -0.30 33.84 9.58
C PHE A 11 0.45 33.23 8.38
N ILE A 12 1.18 34.07 7.64
CA ILE A 12 2.01 33.62 6.49
C ILE A 12 3.08 32.64 6.98
N LEU A 13 3.74 32.91 8.11
CA LEU A 13 4.76 32.01 8.69
C LEU A 13 4.15 30.65 9.09
N ILE A 14 2.98 30.63 9.68
CA ILE A 14 2.28 29.37 10.05
C ILE A 14 1.95 28.55 8.80
N VAL A 15 1.44 29.18 7.74
CA VAL A 15 1.13 28.51 6.46
C VAL A 15 2.40 27.95 5.81
N LEU A 16 3.49 28.68 5.79
CA LEU A 16 4.78 28.23 5.26
C LEU A 16 5.34 27.03 6.03
N ILE A 17 5.28 27.05 7.36
CA ILE A 17 5.75 25.94 8.19
C ILE A 17 4.89 24.69 7.94
N SER A 18 3.57 24.83 7.85
CA SER A 18 2.66 23.72 7.57
C SER A 18 2.95 23.11 6.19
N PHE A 19 3.20 23.93 5.19
CA PHE A 19 3.52 23.47 3.83
C PHE A 19 4.84 22.71 3.76
N THR A 20 5.87 23.20 4.45
CA THR A 20 7.19 22.53 4.51
C THR A 20 7.11 21.18 5.24
N CYS A 21 6.33 21.07 6.32
CA CYS A 21 6.13 19.82 7.04
C CYS A 21 5.44 18.76 6.16
N VAL A 22 4.38 19.13 5.44
CA VAL A 22 3.68 18.22 4.53
C VAL A 22 4.60 17.77 3.39
N PHE A 23 5.32 18.69 2.77
CA PHE A 23 6.26 18.38 1.69
C PHE A 23 7.38 17.45 2.15
N TYR A 24 7.93 17.68 3.32
CA TYR A 24 8.96 16.82 3.91
C TYR A 24 8.45 15.39 4.15
N THR A 25 7.26 15.24 4.71
CA THR A 25 6.66 13.93 4.97
C THR A 25 6.40 13.16 3.69
N VAL A 26 5.82 13.80 2.67
CA VAL A 26 5.57 13.18 1.36
C VAL A 26 6.89 12.77 0.69
N SER A 27 7.89 13.63 0.69
CA SER A 27 9.22 13.35 0.12
C SER A 27 9.91 12.17 0.81
N LYS A 28 9.83 12.09 2.15
CA LYS A 28 10.40 10.98 2.92
C LYS A 28 9.73 9.65 2.61
N ASN A 29 8.40 9.62 2.50
CA ASN A 29 7.66 8.41 2.17
C ASN A 29 7.98 7.92 0.75
N ASN A 30 8.02 8.81 -0.22
CA ASN A 30 8.39 8.48 -1.60
C ASN A 30 9.82 7.93 -1.69
N LYS A 31 10.76 8.49 -0.96
CA LYS A 31 12.15 8.02 -0.92
C LYS A 31 12.26 6.62 -0.31
N TYR A 32 11.50 6.33 0.74
CA TYR A 32 11.47 5.01 1.37
C TYR A 32 10.95 3.94 0.42
N THR A 33 9.80 4.16 -0.22
CA THR A 33 9.22 3.25 -1.20
C THR A 33 10.14 3.02 -2.39
N SER A 34 10.73 4.07 -2.93
CA SER A 34 11.69 3.98 -4.03
C SER A 34 12.94 3.18 -3.67
N SER A 35 13.43 3.28 -2.42
CA SER A 35 14.58 2.51 -1.95
C SER A 35 14.28 1.02 -1.86
N ILE A 36 13.10 0.64 -1.36
CA ILE A 36 12.66 -0.76 -1.28
C ILE A 36 12.50 -1.36 -2.68
N GLU A 37 11.85 -0.65 -3.60
CA GLU A 37 11.70 -1.07 -4.98
C GLU A 37 13.03 -1.32 -5.66
N LYS A 38 14.00 -0.43 -5.44
CA LYS A 38 15.36 -0.57 -5.98
C LYS A 38 16.05 -1.83 -5.47
N ILE A 39 16.01 -2.09 -4.16
CA ILE A 39 16.59 -3.29 -3.55
C ILE A 39 16.00 -4.55 -4.15
N ILE A 40 14.69 -4.60 -4.30
CA ILE A 40 13.97 -5.76 -4.85
C ILE A 40 14.31 -5.96 -6.32
N LYS A 41 14.31 -4.91 -7.12
CA LYS A 41 14.67 -4.97 -8.55
C LYS A 41 16.09 -5.50 -8.75
N GLU A 42 17.05 -5.04 -7.96
CA GLU A 42 18.43 -5.49 -8.03
C GLU A 42 18.58 -6.94 -7.59
N LYS A 43 17.96 -7.33 -6.46
CA LYS A 43 18.07 -8.69 -5.91
C LYS A 43 17.50 -9.75 -6.87
N TYR A 44 16.39 -9.47 -7.54
CA TYR A 44 15.70 -10.41 -8.41
C TYR A 44 15.94 -10.16 -9.91
N SER A 45 16.77 -9.18 -10.25
CA SER A 45 17.06 -8.80 -11.64
C SER A 45 15.78 -8.55 -12.45
N LEU A 46 14.80 -7.86 -11.83
CA LEU A 46 13.52 -7.57 -12.46
C LEU A 46 13.69 -6.59 -13.61
N GLN A 47 13.23 -7.00 -14.81
CA GLN A 47 13.23 -6.17 -16.01
C GLN A 47 12.01 -5.25 -16.07
N GLU A 48 10.92 -5.65 -15.40
CA GLU A 48 9.65 -4.93 -15.38
C GLU A 48 9.58 -3.95 -14.22
N ASP A 49 8.79 -2.90 -14.40
CA ASP A 49 8.48 -1.97 -13.33
C ASP A 49 7.53 -2.60 -12.32
N ILE A 50 7.72 -2.23 -11.06
CA ILE A 50 6.82 -2.61 -9.97
C ILE A 50 5.58 -1.73 -10.05
N LYS A 51 4.41 -2.33 -10.29
CA LYS A 51 3.13 -1.63 -10.33
C LYS A 51 2.49 -1.46 -8.96
N TYR A 52 2.78 -2.39 -8.05
CA TYR A 52 2.17 -2.46 -6.73
C TYR A 52 3.16 -3.00 -5.73
N LEU A 53 3.26 -2.33 -4.61
CA LEU A 53 4.07 -2.75 -3.47
C LEU A 53 3.23 -2.54 -2.21
N ASN A 54 2.97 -3.60 -1.47
CA ASN A 54 2.30 -3.55 -0.18
C ASN A 54 3.05 -4.35 0.87
N LYS A 55 3.09 -3.82 2.09
CA LYS A 55 3.58 -4.56 3.25
C LYS A 55 2.38 -5.10 4.02
N SER A 56 2.22 -6.41 4.03
CA SER A 56 1.18 -7.13 4.76
C SER A 56 1.81 -7.93 5.91
N ASN A 57 1.59 -7.50 7.14
CA ASN A 57 2.26 -8.04 8.33
C ASN A 57 3.79 -7.93 8.22
N PHE A 58 4.52 -9.05 8.20
CA PHE A 58 5.97 -9.11 8.02
C PHE A 58 6.38 -9.50 6.60
N TYR A 59 5.50 -9.34 5.62
CA TYR A 59 5.72 -9.73 4.24
C TYR A 59 5.57 -8.55 3.31
N TYR A 60 6.26 -8.62 2.17
CA TYR A 60 6.08 -7.68 1.06
C TYR A 60 5.40 -8.40 -0.09
N ILE A 61 4.38 -7.77 -0.65
CA ILE A 61 3.67 -8.23 -1.84
C ILE A 61 3.99 -7.29 -2.98
N ILE A 62 4.50 -7.83 -4.05
CA ILE A 62 4.96 -7.05 -5.21
C ILE A 62 4.25 -7.57 -6.45
N GLU A 63 3.68 -6.67 -7.22
CA GLU A 63 3.08 -6.95 -8.51
C GLU A 63 3.82 -6.23 -9.62
N THR A 64 4.21 -6.97 -10.64
CA THR A 64 4.68 -6.47 -11.92
C THR A 64 3.64 -6.77 -13.00
N ASN A 65 3.94 -6.51 -14.27
CA ASN A 65 3.03 -6.88 -15.37
C ASN A 65 2.75 -8.38 -15.46
N THR A 66 3.72 -9.22 -15.12
CA THR A 66 3.65 -10.66 -15.33
C THR A 66 3.71 -11.49 -14.06
N LEU A 67 4.17 -10.91 -12.94
CA LEU A 67 4.46 -11.64 -11.71
C LEU A 67 3.81 -10.99 -10.48
N LEU A 68 3.33 -11.84 -9.59
CA LEU A 68 2.98 -11.52 -8.21
C LEU A 68 3.96 -12.26 -7.30
N ILE A 69 4.72 -11.54 -6.51
CA ILE A 69 5.79 -12.08 -5.68
C ILE A 69 5.52 -11.77 -4.21
N LEU A 70 5.57 -12.80 -3.36
CA LEU A 70 5.55 -12.67 -1.92
C LEU A 70 6.96 -12.82 -1.38
N LEU A 71 7.43 -11.81 -0.66
CA LEU A 71 8.74 -11.79 0.01
C LEU A 71 8.55 -11.73 1.53
N ASP A 72 9.48 -12.33 2.27
CA ASP A 72 9.56 -12.10 3.70
C ASP A 72 10.18 -10.72 4.02
N ASP A 73 10.33 -10.39 5.30
CA ASP A 73 10.88 -9.10 5.74
C ASP A 73 12.38 -8.93 5.45
N ASN A 74 13.07 -10.02 5.10
CA ASN A 74 14.46 -10.02 4.62
C ASN A 74 14.56 -10.02 3.09
N TYR A 75 13.43 -9.81 2.38
CA TYR A 75 13.32 -9.81 0.92
C TYR A 75 13.60 -11.18 0.28
N ASN A 76 13.43 -12.28 1.00
CA ASN A 76 13.53 -13.63 0.46
C ASN A 76 12.19 -14.04 -0.15
N GLU A 77 12.26 -14.71 -1.31
CA GLU A 77 11.05 -15.19 -2.01
C GLU A 77 10.37 -16.31 -1.21
N VAL A 78 9.09 -16.10 -0.91
CA VAL A 78 8.22 -17.10 -0.28
C VAL A 78 7.34 -17.76 -1.33
N LYS A 79 6.78 -16.97 -2.25
CA LYS A 79 5.90 -17.45 -3.32
C LYS A 79 5.97 -16.53 -4.54
N LYS A 80 5.80 -17.13 -5.72
CA LYS A 80 5.77 -16.45 -7.01
C LYS A 80 4.63 -16.99 -7.85
N ILE A 81 3.81 -16.11 -8.38
CA ILE A 81 2.62 -16.44 -9.15
C ILE A 81 2.64 -15.64 -10.45
N ASN A 82 2.27 -16.25 -11.57
CA ASN A 82 2.03 -15.52 -12.81
C ASN A 82 0.73 -14.74 -12.72
N THR A 83 0.73 -13.45 -13.09
CA THR A 83 -0.47 -12.61 -13.03
C THR A 83 -1.58 -13.10 -13.95
N SER A 84 -1.26 -13.87 -14.99
CA SER A 84 -2.23 -14.51 -15.88
C SER A 84 -3.13 -15.55 -15.18
N GLU A 85 -2.70 -16.08 -14.04
CA GLU A 85 -3.45 -17.04 -13.24
C GLU A 85 -4.42 -16.36 -12.27
N LEU A 86 -4.33 -15.04 -12.10
CA LEU A 86 -5.11 -14.28 -11.13
C LEU A 86 -6.51 -13.97 -11.68
N TYR A 87 -7.50 -14.05 -10.78
CA TYR A 87 -8.85 -13.59 -11.06
C TYR A 87 -8.87 -12.06 -11.15
N ASN A 88 -9.55 -11.53 -12.16
CA ASN A 88 -9.71 -10.08 -12.34
C ASN A 88 -10.87 -9.55 -11.50
N LEU A 89 -10.60 -9.28 -10.23
CA LEU A 89 -11.57 -8.70 -9.32
C LEU A 89 -11.72 -7.19 -9.55
N ASP A 90 -12.94 -6.66 -9.44
CA ASP A 90 -13.19 -5.22 -9.57
C ASP A 90 -12.56 -4.45 -8.41
N LYS A 91 -11.75 -3.44 -8.75
CA LYS A 91 -11.16 -2.53 -7.76
C LYS A 91 -12.26 -1.61 -7.14
N PRO A 92 -12.06 -1.10 -5.90
CA PRO A 92 -10.79 -1.10 -5.13
C PRO A 92 -10.61 -2.35 -4.27
N TYR A 93 -9.45 -2.94 -4.34
CA TYR A 93 -8.99 -3.99 -3.42
C TYR A 93 -7.50 -3.83 -3.14
N GLU A 94 -7.03 -4.43 -2.06
CA GLU A 94 -5.62 -4.63 -1.78
C GLU A 94 -5.28 -6.10 -1.86
N ILE A 95 -4.03 -6.42 -2.12
CA ILE A 95 -3.51 -7.79 -2.08
C ILE A 95 -2.83 -7.95 -0.73
N VAL A 96 -3.25 -8.95 0.04
CA VAL A 96 -2.75 -9.20 1.39
C VAL A 96 -2.31 -10.64 1.56
N TYR A 97 -1.44 -10.88 2.54
CA TYR A 97 -1.04 -12.22 2.97
C TYR A 97 -1.61 -12.49 4.36
N ARG A 98 -2.52 -13.44 4.44
CA ARG A 98 -3.26 -13.77 5.66
C ARG A 98 -3.57 -15.27 5.70
N LEU A 99 -3.44 -15.89 6.87
CA LEU A 99 -3.71 -17.31 7.05
C LEU A 99 -2.94 -18.21 6.06
N ASN A 100 -1.68 -17.87 5.82
CA ASN A 100 -0.79 -18.55 4.87
C ASN A 100 -1.27 -18.52 3.41
N LYS A 101 -2.11 -17.53 3.05
CA LYS A 101 -2.62 -17.34 1.69
C LYS A 101 -2.49 -15.89 1.25
N ILE A 102 -2.21 -15.70 -0.03
CA ILE A 102 -2.35 -14.41 -0.70
C ILE A 102 -3.82 -14.28 -1.11
N MET A 103 -4.45 -13.16 -0.75
CA MET A 103 -5.88 -12.91 -0.99
C MET A 103 -6.10 -11.48 -1.45
N TYR A 104 -7.22 -11.23 -2.13
CA TYR A 104 -7.74 -9.88 -2.29
C TYR A 104 -8.53 -9.48 -1.05
N GLU A 105 -8.32 -8.25 -0.59
CA GLU A 105 -9.04 -7.66 0.53
C GLU A 105 -9.83 -6.45 0.05
N LYS A 106 -11.15 -6.46 0.22
CA LYS A 106 -12.01 -5.28 0.08
C LYS A 106 -12.42 -4.77 1.44
N LYS A 107 -12.30 -3.47 1.63
CA LYS A 107 -12.68 -2.77 2.86
C LYS A 107 -13.90 -1.90 2.61
N GLU A 108 -14.94 -2.08 3.40
CA GLU A 108 -16.14 -1.26 3.40
C GLU A 108 -16.28 -0.57 4.77
N VAL A 109 -16.28 0.76 4.77
CA VAL A 109 -16.41 1.56 5.98
C VAL A 109 -17.86 2.01 6.13
N LEU A 110 -18.53 1.52 7.16
CA LEU A 110 -19.87 1.92 7.56
C LEU A 110 -19.80 2.84 8.78
N SER A 111 -20.93 3.49 9.12
CA SER A 111 -20.99 4.45 10.25
C SER A 111 -20.62 3.83 11.61
N THR A 112 -20.89 2.55 11.81
CA THR A 112 -20.70 1.84 13.09
C THR A 112 -19.67 0.72 13.05
N LYS A 113 -19.25 0.29 11.84
CA LYS A 113 -18.34 -0.84 11.68
C LYS A 113 -17.54 -0.75 10.40
N ILE A 114 -16.49 -1.54 10.32
CA ILE A 114 -15.70 -1.76 9.11
C ILE A 114 -15.85 -3.24 8.74
N ILE A 115 -16.13 -3.50 7.47
CA ILE A 115 -16.26 -4.86 6.93
C ILE A 115 -15.08 -5.11 6.00
N TYR A 116 -14.32 -6.17 6.29
CA TYR A 116 -13.28 -6.69 5.42
C TYR A 116 -13.79 -7.97 4.76
N THR A 117 -13.74 -8.01 3.44
CA THR A 117 -14.09 -9.22 2.68
C THR A 117 -12.86 -9.72 1.94
N TYR A 118 -12.53 -10.99 2.14
CA TYR A 118 -11.37 -11.64 1.56
C TYR A 118 -11.81 -12.59 0.44
N TYR A 119 -11.15 -12.48 -0.70
CA TYR A 119 -11.48 -13.24 -1.90
C TYR A 119 -10.28 -14.08 -2.32
N ASP A 120 -10.56 -15.27 -2.83
CA ASP A 120 -9.56 -16.12 -3.45
C ASP A 120 -8.97 -15.43 -4.69
N ILE A 121 -7.64 -15.40 -4.79
CA ILE A 121 -6.96 -14.72 -5.91
C ILE A 121 -7.10 -15.43 -7.24
N TYR A 122 -7.42 -16.72 -7.23
CA TYR A 122 -7.56 -17.50 -8.46
C TYR A 122 -9.01 -17.59 -8.94
N THR A 123 -9.96 -17.72 -8.03
CA THR A 123 -11.37 -17.96 -8.34
C THR A 123 -12.25 -16.74 -8.18
N GLY A 124 -11.82 -15.74 -7.38
CA GLY A 124 -12.64 -14.58 -7.01
C GLY A 124 -13.75 -14.89 -6.02
N GLU A 125 -13.81 -16.10 -5.47
CA GLU A 125 -14.82 -16.48 -4.48
C GLU A 125 -14.50 -15.89 -3.10
N VAL A 126 -15.55 -15.56 -2.34
CA VAL A 126 -15.42 -15.08 -0.97
C VAL A 126 -14.90 -16.21 -0.08
N ILE A 127 -13.77 -15.97 0.59
CA ILE A 127 -13.20 -16.90 1.58
C ILE A 127 -13.73 -16.58 2.98
N GLU A 128 -13.72 -15.30 3.36
CA GLU A 128 -14.05 -14.85 4.71
C GLU A 128 -14.55 -13.42 4.70
N THR A 129 -15.44 -13.12 5.64
CA THR A 129 -15.87 -11.75 5.94
C THR A 129 -15.64 -11.46 7.41
N VAL A 130 -14.95 -10.37 7.72
CA VAL A 130 -14.62 -9.94 9.08
C VAL A 130 -15.25 -8.59 9.36
N ASN A 131 -16.06 -8.52 10.42
CA ASN A 131 -16.66 -7.28 10.91
C ASN A 131 -15.85 -6.76 12.09
N VAL A 132 -15.45 -5.47 12.04
CA VAL A 132 -14.74 -4.79 13.10
C VAL A 132 -15.57 -3.62 13.59
N GLY A 133 -15.88 -3.59 14.90
CA GLY A 133 -16.72 -2.58 15.49
C GLY A 133 -18.23 -2.93 15.44
N GLY A 134 -19.02 -2.13 16.09
CA GLY A 134 -20.48 -2.21 16.08
C GLY A 134 -21.07 -3.37 16.86
#